data_08179ba471a23a39bebead215c701386
#
_entry.id   08179ba471a23a39bebead215c701386
#
_cell.length_a   1.000
_cell.length_b   1.000
_cell.length_c   1.000
_cell.angle_alpha   90.00
_cell.angle_beta   90.00
_cell.angle_gamma   90.00
#
_symmetry.space_group_name_H-M   'P 1'
#
loop_
_entity.id
_entity.type
_entity.pdbx_description
1 polymer ?
#
loop_
_entity_poly.entity_id
_entity_poly.type
_entity_poly.pdbx_seq_one_letter_code
_entity_poly.pdbx_strand_id
1 'polypeptide(L)'
;MTDTSIRNAGTWLADRALIRVAGEDVRGFLQGLLTQDMAAVTAEAPQWAALLTPQGKALFDFILWADGDAILIDCEAAQREALIRRLSLYRLRRAITILPVEGGVHWSPDTGKGVPDPRLAALGYRWLEAEAGAHATGWRAHRLGLGVTEGVEELGQDKTLWLECNASELGGVSFAKGCYVGQENTARMHYRAKVNRRLVVAPLGEPGDRTRATYPDLGLMVELRRVEALGDALMPEWLVAALAEPPS
;
A
#
# COMPACT_ATOMS: atom_id res chain seq x y z
N MET A 1 -0.68 30.89 -12.72
CA MET A 1 0.50 30.22 -12.12
C MET A 1 0.46 30.50 -10.63
N THR A 2 -0.26 29.69 -9.89
CA THR A 2 -0.28 29.74 -8.41
C THR A 2 0.60 28.59 -7.95
N ASP A 3 1.83 28.94 -7.58
CA ASP A 3 2.73 28.05 -6.86
C ASP A 3 2.11 27.77 -5.47
N THR A 4 1.30 26.74 -5.39
CA THR A 4 0.82 26.22 -4.12
C THR A 4 1.86 25.21 -3.62
N SER A 5 3.04 25.72 -3.25
CA SER A 5 3.95 24.95 -2.40
C SER A 5 3.24 24.71 -1.08
N ILE A 6 2.59 23.54 -0.96
CA ILE A 6 2.06 23.04 0.31
C ILE A 6 3.29 22.90 1.22
N ARG A 7 3.53 23.90 2.07
CA ARG A 7 4.56 23.82 3.10
C ARG A 7 4.13 22.70 4.06
N ASN A 8 4.74 21.56 3.91
CA ASN A 8 4.55 20.45 4.83
C ASN A 8 5.05 20.91 6.22
N ALA A 9 4.15 21.14 7.16
CA ALA A 9 4.47 21.67 8.48
C ALA A 9 5.16 20.62 9.38
N GLY A 10 5.14 19.36 9.01
CA GLY A 10 5.71 18.24 9.75
C GLY A 10 5.91 17.01 8.86
N THR A 11 6.42 15.96 9.45
CA THR A 11 6.78 14.73 8.74
C THR A 11 6.04 13.49 9.25
N TRP A 12 5.40 13.56 10.40
CA TRP A 12 4.73 12.41 11.02
C TRP A 12 3.40 12.10 10.33
N LEU A 13 3.26 10.86 9.85
CA LEU A 13 2.02 10.29 9.32
C LEU A 13 1.19 9.75 10.50
N ALA A 14 0.32 10.58 11.06
CA ALA A 14 -0.45 10.25 12.26
C ALA A 14 -1.51 9.16 12.05
N ASP A 15 -1.88 8.89 10.81
CA ASP A 15 -2.79 7.83 10.38
C ASP A 15 -2.09 6.48 10.17
N ARG A 16 -0.76 6.41 10.42
CA ARG A 16 0.03 5.18 10.35
C ARG A 16 0.42 4.68 11.74
N ALA A 17 0.57 3.37 11.87
CA ALA A 17 0.98 2.71 13.09
C ALA A 17 1.90 1.52 12.79
N LEU A 18 2.64 1.09 13.79
CA LEU A 18 3.61 0.01 13.67
C LEU A 18 3.15 -1.25 14.42
N ILE A 19 3.39 -2.40 13.78
CA ILE A 19 3.26 -3.73 14.38
C ILE A 19 4.61 -4.41 14.24
N ARG A 20 5.12 -5.00 15.32
CA ARG A 20 6.33 -5.81 15.29
C ARG A 20 5.97 -7.28 15.27
N VAL A 21 6.47 -7.99 14.25
CA VAL A 21 6.38 -9.45 14.12
C VAL A 21 7.78 -10.03 14.41
N ALA A 22 7.89 -10.81 15.47
CA ALA A 22 9.17 -11.33 15.94
C ALA A 22 9.05 -12.79 16.41
N GLY A 23 10.16 -13.52 16.44
CA GLY A 23 10.23 -14.90 16.87
C GLY A 23 10.93 -15.80 15.88
N GLU A 24 10.70 -17.12 15.98
CA GLU A 24 11.35 -18.10 15.14
C GLU A 24 10.73 -18.11 13.73
N ASP A 25 11.57 -18.02 12.71
CA ASP A 25 11.20 -18.07 11.28
C ASP A 25 10.07 -17.08 10.90
N VAL A 26 10.20 -15.82 11.34
CA VAL A 26 9.24 -14.76 11.03
C VAL A 26 9.10 -14.56 9.51
N ARG A 27 10.22 -14.59 8.78
CA ARG A 27 10.21 -14.41 7.32
C ARG A 27 9.48 -15.54 6.63
N GLY A 28 9.71 -16.81 7.01
CA GLY A 28 8.98 -17.96 6.47
C GLY A 28 7.48 -17.92 6.80
N PHE A 29 7.12 -17.44 7.97
CA PHE A 29 5.72 -17.21 8.34
C PHE A 29 5.04 -16.19 7.42
N LEU A 30 5.63 -15.01 7.26
CA LEU A 30 5.07 -13.94 6.43
C LEU A 30 5.15 -14.27 4.94
N GLN A 31 6.15 -15.04 4.49
CA GLN A 31 6.31 -15.47 3.11
C GLN A 31 5.08 -16.22 2.58
N GLY A 32 4.46 -17.06 3.40
CA GLY A 32 3.26 -17.81 3.03
C GLY A 32 1.96 -17.01 3.08
N LEU A 33 1.98 -15.79 3.58
CA LEU A 33 0.78 -14.99 3.80
C LEU A 33 0.69 -13.75 2.91
N LEU A 34 1.81 -13.06 2.70
CA LEU A 34 1.86 -11.74 2.12
C LEU A 34 2.24 -11.77 0.64
N THR A 35 1.88 -10.74 -0.09
CA THR A 35 2.09 -10.65 -1.54
C THR A 35 3.54 -10.42 -1.94
N GLN A 36 4.41 -9.96 -1.02
CA GLN A 36 5.80 -9.62 -1.30
C GLN A 36 6.78 -10.73 -0.89
N ASP A 37 7.93 -10.76 -1.54
CA ASP A 37 9.03 -11.64 -1.17
C ASP A 37 9.75 -11.11 0.06
N MET A 38 9.73 -11.89 1.14
CA MET A 38 10.36 -11.51 2.40
C MET A 38 11.88 -11.41 2.30
N ALA A 39 12.51 -12.04 1.30
CA ALA A 39 13.95 -11.90 1.05
C ALA A 39 14.33 -10.50 0.54
N ALA A 40 13.40 -9.80 -0.12
CA ALA A 40 13.60 -8.43 -0.62
C ALA A 40 13.45 -7.36 0.48
N VAL A 41 12.90 -7.70 1.65
CA VAL A 41 12.68 -6.74 2.73
C VAL A 41 13.96 -6.51 3.50
N THR A 42 14.55 -5.32 3.38
CA THR A 42 15.71 -4.88 4.17
C THR A 42 15.42 -3.55 4.87
N ALA A 43 16.35 -3.06 5.67
CA ALA A 43 16.21 -1.74 6.31
C ALA A 43 16.27 -0.59 5.29
N GLU A 44 17.05 -0.78 4.22
CA GLU A 44 17.26 0.19 3.15
C GLU A 44 16.27 0.04 2.00
N ALA A 45 15.58 -1.12 1.91
CA ALA A 45 14.61 -1.43 0.86
C ALA A 45 13.32 -2.00 1.46
N PRO A 46 12.49 -1.17 2.12
CA PRO A 46 11.17 -1.58 2.56
C PRO A 46 10.32 -1.98 1.37
N GLN A 47 9.30 -2.81 1.59
CA GLN A 47 8.46 -3.33 0.52
C GLN A 47 6.98 -3.05 0.81
N TRP A 48 6.26 -2.55 -0.19
CA TRP A 48 4.80 -2.48 -0.11
C TRP A 48 4.20 -3.86 -0.35
N ALA A 49 3.28 -4.27 0.49
CA ALA A 49 2.66 -5.59 0.45
C ALA A 49 1.21 -5.53 0.91
N ALA A 50 0.50 -6.63 0.68
CA ALA A 50 -0.85 -6.82 1.21
C ALA A 50 -1.03 -8.21 1.81
N LEU A 51 -2.02 -8.29 2.72
CA LEU A 51 -2.69 -9.52 3.09
C LEU A 51 -3.99 -9.61 2.28
N LEU A 52 -4.20 -10.70 1.59
CA LEU A 52 -5.34 -10.90 0.70
C LEU A 52 -6.37 -11.89 1.27
N THR A 53 -7.57 -11.87 0.70
CA THR A 53 -8.48 -13.00 0.80
C THR A 53 -7.99 -14.18 -0.04
N PRO A 54 -8.47 -15.42 0.16
CA PRO A 54 -8.18 -16.54 -0.74
C PRO A 54 -8.54 -16.26 -2.21
N GLN A 55 -9.47 -15.34 -2.47
CA GLN A 55 -9.90 -14.91 -3.80
C GLN A 55 -9.01 -13.82 -4.40
N GLY A 56 -7.93 -13.39 -3.72
CA GLY A 56 -7.00 -12.37 -4.20
C GLY A 56 -7.48 -10.92 -4.06
N LYS A 57 -8.46 -10.67 -3.20
CA LYS A 57 -8.93 -9.32 -2.89
C LYS A 57 -8.13 -8.71 -1.74
N ALA A 58 -7.88 -7.41 -1.78
CA ALA A 58 -7.17 -6.68 -0.73
C ALA A 58 -7.96 -6.71 0.59
N LEU A 59 -7.32 -7.13 1.68
CA LEU A 59 -7.83 -7.00 3.04
C LEU A 59 -7.13 -5.87 3.78
N PHE A 60 -5.81 -5.83 3.73
CA PHE A 60 -4.96 -4.81 4.33
C PHE A 60 -3.74 -4.61 3.43
N ASP A 61 -3.32 -3.36 3.28
CA ASP A 61 -2.03 -3.01 2.71
C ASP A 61 -1.12 -2.35 3.75
N PHE A 62 0.16 -2.47 3.55
CA PHE A 62 1.16 -1.97 4.49
C PHE A 62 2.56 -1.96 3.86
N ILE A 63 3.49 -1.28 4.52
CA ILE A 63 4.91 -1.31 4.16
C ILE A 63 5.65 -2.16 5.18
N LEU A 64 6.49 -3.07 4.70
CA LEU A 64 7.32 -3.98 5.48
C LEU A 64 8.72 -3.43 5.61
N TRP A 65 9.24 -3.40 6.85
CA TRP A 65 10.58 -2.95 7.20
C TRP A 65 11.31 -4.05 7.95
N ALA A 66 12.59 -4.26 7.64
CA ALA A 66 13.42 -5.17 8.45
C ALA A 66 13.86 -4.47 9.74
N ASP A 67 13.79 -5.20 10.86
CA ASP A 67 14.25 -4.79 12.19
C ASP A 67 15.08 -5.94 12.78
N GLY A 68 16.31 -6.09 12.31
CA GLY A 68 17.12 -7.28 12.55
C GLY A 68 16.43 -8.54 12.05
N ASP A 69 16.19 -9.50 12.93
CA ASP A 69 15.46 -10.74 12.63
C ASP A 69 13.93 -10.56 12.62
N ALA A 70 13.43 -9.44 13.12
CA ALA A 70 12.02 -9.10 13.13
C ALA A 70 11.61 -8.32 11.87
N ILE A 71 10.29 -8.19 11.70
CA ILE A 71 9.69 -7.34 10.67
C ILE A 71 8.78 -6.33 11.36
N LEU A 72 8.93 -5.06 11.02
CA LEU A 72 7.97 -4.02 11.33
C LEU A 72 6.99 -3.87 10.16
N ILE A 73 5.72 -3.79 10.50
CA ILE A 73 4.62 -3.56 9.55
C ILE A 73 4.10 -2.14 9.80
N ASP A 74 4.35 -1.23 8.87
CA ASP A 74 3.76 0.10 8.81
C ASP A 74 2.39 -0.02 8.16
N CYS A 75 1.32 0.06 8.94
CA CYS A 75 -0.06 -0.11 8.52
C CYS A 75 -0.93 1.11 8.89
N GLU A 76 -2.14 1.14 8.36
CA GLU A 76 -3.17 2.10 8.75
C GLU A 76 -3.49 1.98 10.25
N ALA A 77 -3.39 3.08 11.01
CA ALA A 77 -3.52 3.07 12.48
C ALA A 77 -4.89 2.53 12.93
N ALA A 78 -5.95 2.91 12.22
CA ALA A 78 -7.31 2.43 12.50
C ALA A 78 -7.49 0.92 12.29
N GLN A 79 -6.61 0.30 11.51
CA GLN A 79 -6.66 -1.13 11.17
C GLN A 79 -5.64 -1.98 11.94
N ARG A 80 -4.77 -1.38 12.76
CA ARG A 80 -3.69 -2.07 13.47
C ARG A 80 -4.18 -3.30 14.24
N GLU A 81 -5.20 -3.13 15.07
CA GLU A 81 -5.73 -4.22 15.90
C GLU A 81 -6.42 -5.32 15.06
N ALA A 82 -7.09 -4.93 13.97
CA ALA A 82 -7.73 -5.88 13.06
C ALA A 82 -6.67 -6.73 12.32
N LEU A 83 -5.59 -6.09 11.88
CA LEU A 83 -4.47 -6.76 11.23
C LEU A 83 -3.73 -7.70 12.19
N ILE A 84 -3.45 -7.28 13.44
CA ILE A 84 -2.87 -8.14 14.48
C ILE A 84 -3.73 -9.38 14.70
N ARG A 85 -5.04 -9.21 14.92
CA ARG A 85 -5.95 -10.34 15.07
C ARG A 85 -5.92 -11.27 13.86
N ARG A 86 -5.94 -10.70 12.65
CA ARG A 86 -5.96 -11.49 11.41
C ARG A 86 -4.69 -12.31 11.23
N LEU A 87 -3.51 -11.72 11.42
CA LEU A 87 -2.22 -12.41 11.34
C LEU A 87 -2.10 -13.49 12.44
N SER A 88 -2.61 -13.21 13.64
CA SER A 88 -2.58 -14.15 14.77
C SER A 88 -3.35 -15.45 14.48
N LEU A 89 -4.39 -15.42 13.65
CA LEU A 89 -5.12 -16.63 13.24
C LEU A 89 -4.23 -17.59 12.43
N TYR A 90 -3.27 -17.06 11.66
CA TYR A 90 -2.36 -17.88 10.86
C TYR A 90 -1.14 -18.37 11.65
N ARG A 91 -0.85 -17.76 12.80
CA ARG A 91 0.31 -18.12 13.63
C ARG A 91 0.27 -19.57 14.11
N LEU A 92 -0.93 -20.09 14.44
CA LEU A 92 -1.15 -21.42 14.98
C LEU A 92 -0.25 -21.69 16.21
N ARG A 93 0.66 -22.70 16.10
CA ARG A 93 1.62 -23.10 17.16
C ARG A 93 3.02 -22.54 16.98
N ARG A 94 3.24 -21.63 16.03
CA ARG A 94 4.57 -21.04 15.81
C ARG A 94 4.95 -20.11 16.96
N ALA A 95 6.23 -20.13 17.34
CA ALA A 95 6.81 -19.27 18.36
C ALA A 95 7.03 -17.83 17.81
N ILE A 96 5.94 -17.18 17.43
CA ILE A 96 5.93 -15.83 16.83
C ILE A 96 5.06 -14.91 17.69
N THR A 97 5.55 -13.73 17.95
CA THR A 97 4.82 -12.62 18.59
C THR A 97 4.42 -11.59 17.54
N ILE A 98 3.21 -11.06 17.66
CA ILE A 98 2.66 -10.02 16.78
C ILE A 98 2.07 -8.97 17.71
N LEU A 99 2.79 -7.87 17.90
CA LEU A 99 2.46 -6.88 18.92
C LEU A 99 2.51 -5.46 18.33
N PRO A 100 1.64 -4.56 18.81
CA PRO A 100 1.79 -3.15 18.50
C PRO A 100 3.11 -2.65 19.11
N VAL A 101 3.74 -1.72 18.44
CA VAL A 101 4.91 -1.01 18.97
C VAL A 101 4.71 0.49 18.84
N GLU A 102 5.27 1.21 19.80
CA GLU A 102 5.34 2.66 19.74
C GLU A 102 6.35 3.09 18.68
N GLY A 103 6.13 4.27 18.12
CA GLY A 103 6.97 4.85 17.08
C GLY A 103 6.15 5.57 16.02
N GLY A 104 6.80 6.44 15.28
CA GLY A 104 6.22 7.22 14.20
C GLY A 104 6.69 6.73 12.84
N VAL A 105 5.78 6.71 11.89
CA VAL A 105 6.09 6.66 10.47
C VAL A 105 6.19 8.10 9.98
N HIS A 106 7.29 8.44 9.35
CA HIS A 106 7.55 9.78 8.85
C HIS A 106 7.68 9.79 7.33
N TRP A 107 7.37 10.93 6.75
CA TRP A 107 7.44 11.15 5.32
C TRP A 107 7.90 12.58 4.99
N SER A 108 8.63 12.72 3.89
CA SER A 108 8.95 14.00 3.26
C SER A 108 8.95 13.84 1.74
N PRO A 109 8.45 14.81 0.98
CA PRO A 109 8.61 14.81 -0.47
C PRO A 109 10.07 15.04 -0.89
N ASP A 110 10.87 15.66 -0.01
CA ASP A 110 12.24 16.07 -0.29
C ASP A 110 13.25 15.04 0.24
N THR A 111 14.42 15.01 -0.39
CA THR A 111 15.57 14.20 0.03
C THR A 111 16.17 14.72 1.34
N GLY A 112 16.84 13.84 2.08
CA GLY A 112 17.61 14.23 3.27
C GLY A 112 17.54 13.22 4.42
N LYS A 113 16.46 12.47 4.53
CA LYS A 113 16.30 11.43 5.54
C LYS A 113 15.44 10.29 5.00
N GLY A 114 15.73 9.08 5.44
CA GLY A 114 14.95 7.90 5.09
C GLY A 114 15.32 7.27 3.76
N VAL A 115 14.42 6.43 3.28
CA VAL A 115 14.54 5.70 2.02
C VAL A 115 13.38 6.06 1.10
N PRO A 116 13.52 5.92 -0.23
CA PRO A 116 12.41 6.15 -1.15
C PRO A 116 11.17 5.31 -0.79
N ASP A 117 9.97 5.88 -0.94
CA ASP A 117 8.73 5.11 -0.81
C ASP A 117 8.75 3.93 -1.79
N PRO A 118 8.52 2.69 -1.34
CA PRO A 118 8.70 1.49 -2.18
C PRO A 118 7.73 1.39 -3.35
N ARG A 119 6.66 2.17 -3.37
CA ARG A 119 5.63 2.14 -4.41
C ARG A 119 6.03 2.98 -5.63
N LEU A 120 6.56 4.17 -5.37
CA LEU A 120 6.90 5.11 -6.42
C LEU A 120 7.89 6.14 -5.86
N ALA A 121 9.05 6.33 -6.50
CA ALA A 121 10.06 7.28 -6.05
C ALA A 121 9.54 8.73 -5.95
N ALA A 122 8.59 9.12 -6.82
CA ALA A 122 7.95 10.43 -6.77
C ALA A 122 7.11 10.68 -5.51
N LEU A 123 6.76 9.65 -4.74
CA LEU A 123 6.12 9.80 -3.44
C LEU A 123 7.05 10.42 -2.39
N GLY A 124 8.36 10.43 -2.62
CA GLY A 124 9.36 10.95 -1.69
C GLY A 124 9.93 9.87 -0.77
N TYR A 125 10.25 10.26 0.45
CA TYR A 125 11.05 9.44 1.37
C TYR A 125 10.28 9.10 2.63
N ARG A 126 10.50 7.89 3.16
CA ARG A 126 9.94 7.40 4.42
C ARG A 126 11.02 6.95 5.37
N TRP A 127 10.73 7.06 6.66
CA TRP A 127 11.57 6.52 7.73
C TRP A 127 10.74 6.26 8.99
N LEU A 128 11.32 5.51 9.91
CA LEU A 128 10.73 5.21 11.20
C LEU A 128 11.51 5.94 12.30
N GLU A 129 10.82 6.49 13.28
CA GLU A 129 11.39 7.10 14.49
C GLU A 129 10.66 6.63 15.74
N ALA A 130 11.36 6.71 16.88
CA ALA A 130 10.77 6.36 18.18
C ALA A 130 9.68 7.35 18.61
N GLU A 131 9.75 8.60 18.15
CA GLU A 131 8.84 9.67 18.56
C GLU A 131 7.97 10.11 17.39
N ALA A 132 6.73 10.48 17.73
CA ALA A 132 5.87 11.22 16.85
C ALA A 132 6.36 12.68 16.76
N GLY A 133 6.10 13.32 15.63
CA GLY A 133 6.47 14.71 15.38
C GLY A 133 5.26 15.57 15.03
N ALA A 134 5.50 16.71 14.40
CA ALA A 134 4.44 17.49 13.77
C ALA A 134 3.84 16.73 12.59
N HIS A 135 2.53 16.84 12.43
CA HIS A 135 1.78 16.11 11.39
C HIS A 135 2.19 16.50 9.97
N ALA A 136 2.35 15.51 9.12
CA ALA A 136 2.55 15.67 7.68
C ALA A 136 1.22 16.00 6.98
N THR A 137 0.88 17.26 6.90
CA THR A 137 -0.44 17.72 6.38
C THR A 137 -0.59 17.57 4.87
N GLY A 138 0.51 17.43 4.13
CA GLY A 138 0.51 17.37 2.66
C GLY A 138 0.48 15.96 2.06
N TRP A 139 0.64 14.91 2.87
CA TRP A 139 0.81 13.53 2.37
C TRP A 139 -0.33 13.07 1.48
N ARG A 140 -1.57 13.19 1.93
CA ARG A 140 -2.74 12.73 1.17
C ARG A 140 -2.88 13.43 -0.18
N ALA A 141 -2.75 14.75 -0.19
CA ALA A 141 -2.83 15.53 -1.43
C ALA A 141 -1.71 15.15 -2.41
N HIS A 142 -0.47 15.01 -1.91
CA HIS A 142 0.67 14.59 -2.71
C HIS A 142 0.48 13.21 -3.32
N ARG A 143 0.12 12.23 -2.51
CA ARG A 143 -0.09 10.84 -2.91
C ARG A 143 -1.21 10.70 -3.95
N LEU A 144 -2.37 11.31 -3.67
CA LEU A 144 -3.51 11.27 -4.60
C LEU A 144 -3.20 12.01 -5.90
N GLY A 145 -2.46 13.12 -5.86
CA GLY A 145 -1.98 13.82 -7.05
C GLY A 145 -1.10 12.95 -7.97
N LEU A 146 -0.42 11.97 -7.40
CA LEU A 146 0.36 10.95 -8.12
C LEU A 146 -0.47 9.69 -8.48
N GLY A 147 -1.78 9.68 -8.18
CA GLY A 147 -2.68 8.58 -8.50
C GLY A 147 -2.49 7.33 -7.63
N VAL A 148 -1.76 7.43 -6.51
CA VAL A 148 -1.48 6.27 -5.64
C VAL A 148 -2.51 6.19 -4.53
N THR A 149 -3.17 5.04 -4.40
CA THR A 149 -4.18 4.74 -3.38
C THR A 149 -3.59 3.93 -2.22
N GLU A 150 -4.13 4.07 -1.01
CA GLU A 150 -3.75 3.29 0.18
C GLU A 150 -4.89 3.20 1.19
N GLY A 151 -4.80 2.21 2.08
CA GLY A 151 -5.75 2.00 3.16
C GLY A 151 -7.03 1.29 2.73
N VAL A 152 -7.73 0.75 3.70
CA VAL A 152 -8.87 -0.16 3.45
C VAL A 152 -10.06 0.53 2.79
N GLU A 153 -10.23 1.83 3.01
CA GLU A 153 -11.32 2.59 2.41
C GLU A 153 -11.10 2.75 0.90
N GLU A 154 -9.96 3.29 0.50
CA GLU A 154 -9.63 3.55 -0.90
C GLU A 154 -9.46 2.25 -1.71
N LEU A 155 -8.84 1.22 -1.11
CA LEU A 155 -8.65 -0.06 -1.77
C LEU A 155 -9.94 -0.89 -1.85
N GLY A 156 -10.94 -0.59 -1.02
CA GLY A 156 -12.20 -1.33 -0.95
C GLY A 156 -11.99 -2.72 -0.35
N GLN A 157 -11.82 -2.78 0.98
CA GLN A 157 -11.59 -4.02 1.75
C GLN A 157 -12.53 -5.14 1.35
N ASP A 158 -11.98 -6.32 1.01
CA ASP A 158 -12.69 -7.51 0.51
C ASP A 158 -13.57 -7.28 -0.74
N LYS A 159 -13.33 -6.22 -1.49
CA LYS A 159 -14.10 -5.89 -2.71
C LYS A 159 -13.23 -5.85 -3.96
N THR A 160 -12.02 -5.30 -3.88
CA THR A 160 -11.15 -5.03 -5.01
C THR A 160 -10.03 -6.05 -5.10
N LEU A 161 -9.79 -6.59 -6.29
CA LEU A 161 -8.67 -7.51 -6.53
C LEU A 161 -7.35 -6.76 -6.46
N TRP A 162 -6.31 -7.43 -5.95
CA TRP A 162 -5.03 -6.76 -5.66
C TRP A 162 -4.38 -6.13 -6.90
N LEU A 163 -4.50 -6.75 -8.07
CA LEU A 163 -3.99 -6.15 -9.31
C LEU A 163 -4.87 -5.00 -9.83
N GLU A 164 -6.15 -4.96 -9.46
CA GLU A 164 -7.00 -3.78 -9.72
C GLU A 164 -6.60 -2.58 -8.84
N CYS A 165 -5.88 -2.83 -7.71
CA CYS A 165 -5.26 -1.80 -6.88
C CYS A 165 -3.89 -1.32 -7.43
N ASN A 166 -3.56 -1.64 -8.68
CA ASN A 166 -2.30 -1.29 -9.35
C ASN A 166 -1.05 -1.89 -8.66
N ALA A 167 -1.21 -3.04 -7.99
CA ALA A 167 -0.15 -3.63 -7.19
C ALA A 167 1.05 -4.10 -8.03
N SER A 168 0.84 -4.48 -9.28
CA SER A 168 1.93 -4.84 -10.20
C SER A 168 2.83 -3.65 -10.49
N GLU A 169 2.23 -2.55 -10.86
CA GLU A 169 2.89 -1.33 -11.31
C GLU A 169 3.55 -0.56 -10.16
N LEU A 170 2.96 -0.66 -8.97
CA LEU A 170 3.44 0.01 -7.76
C LEU A 170 4.29 -0.91 -6.87
N GLY A 171 4.76 -2.05 -7.39
CA GLY A 171 5.67 -2.93 -6.66
C GLY A 171 5.06 -3.62 -5.45
N GLY A 172 3.73 -3.83 -5.41
CA GLY A 172 3.00 -4.44 -4.29
C GLY A 172 2.91 -5.97 -4.32
N VAL A 173 3.55 -6.63 -5.29
CA VAL A 173 3.49 -8.07 -5.46
C VAL A 173 4.77 -8.62 -6.09
N SER A 174 5.24 -9.74 -5.58
CA SER A 174 6.30 -10.53 -6.21
C SER A 174 5.69 -11.74 -6.92
N PHE A 175 5.88 -11.85 -8.24
CA PHE A 175 5.44 -13.01 -9.03
C PHE A 175 6.49 -14.14 -9.03
N ALA A 176 7.73 -13.85 -8.62
CA ALA A 176 8.81 -14.82 -8.55
C ALA A 176 8.84 -15.62 -7.23
N LYS A 177 8.15 -15.14 -6.20
CA LYS A 177 8.09 -15.82 -4.89
C LYS A 177 7.22 -17.08 -4.93
N GLY A 178 7.36 -17.95 -3.91
CA GLY A 178 6.50 -19.11 -3.69
C GLY A 178 5.06 -18.76 -3.31
N CYS A 179 4.26 -19.77 -2.95
CA CYS A 179 2.83 -19.64 -2.67
C CYS A 179 2.53 -18.74 -1.48
N TYR A 180 1.43 -17.98 -1.59
CA TYR A 180 0.86 -17.16 -0.55
C TYR A 180 -0.68 -17.10 -0.67
N VAL A 181 -1.34 -16.61 0.38
CA VAL A 181 -2.82 -16.51 0.41
C VAL A 181 -3.33 -15.56 -0.69
N GLY A 182 -4.22 -16.06 -1.56
CA GLY A 182 -4.79 -15.29 -2.67
C GLY A 182 -3.97 -15.26 -3.95
N GLN A 183 -2.84 -16.00 -4.00
CA GLN A 183 -1.94 -16.01 -5.16
C GLN A 183 -2.60 -16.53 -6.44
N GLU A 184 -3.45 -17.56 -6.36
CA GLU A 184 -3.98 -18.23 -7.57
C GLU A 184 -4.67 -17.23 -8.51
N ASN A 185 -5.56 -16.40 -7.97
CA ASN A 185 -6.26 -15.40 -8.77
C ASN A 185 -5.33 -14.27 -9.24
N THR A 186 -4.42 -13.83 -8.36
CA THR A 186 -3.42 -12.80 -8.68
C THR A 186 -2.50 -13.25 -9.82
N ALA A 187 -1.97 -14.47 -9.74
CA ALA A 187 -1.13 -15.05 -10.80
C ALA A 187 -1.92 -15.27 -12.09
N ARG A 188 -3.18 -15.77 -12.00
CA ARG A 188 -4.03 -15.94 -13.17
C ARG A 188 -4.30 -14.63 -13.89
N MET A 189 -4.54 -13.55 -13.16
CA MET A 189 -4.73 -12.23 -13.75
C MET A 189 -3.45 -11.71 -14.43
N HIS A 190 -2.31 -11.94 -13.83
CA HIS A 190 -1.02 -11.51 -14.39
C HIS A 190 -0.67 -12.25 -15.69
N TYR A 191 -0.79 -13.60 -15.69
CA TYR A 191 -0.31 -14.42 -16.81
C TYR A 191 -1.37 -14.76 -17.88
N ARG A 192 -2.65 -14.65 -17.57
CA ARG A 192 -3.72 -15.17 -18.45
C ARG A 192 -4.87 -14.22 -18.71
N ALA A 193 -5.02 -13.18 -17.92
CA ALA A 193 -6.12 -12.24 -18.02
C ALA A 193 -5.62 -10.80 -17.96
N LYS A 194 -6.29 -9.89 -18.68
CA LYS A 194 -6.00 -8.46 -18.53
C LYS A 194 -6.62 -7.93 -17.24
N VAL A 195 -5.96 -6.97 -16.62
CA VAL A 195 -6.57 -6.12 -15.60
C VAL A 195 -7.57 -5.21 -16.29
N ASN A 196 -8.85 -5.55 -16.19
CA ASN A 196 -9.93 -4.82 -16.89
C ASN A 196 -10.46 -3.62 -16.11
N ARG A 197 -10.11 -3.51 -14.83
CA ARG A 197 -10.49 -2.40 -13.97
C ARG A 197 -9.29 -1.97 -13.15
N ARG A 198 -9.24 -0.67 -12.83
CA ARG A 198 -8.19 -0.11 -11.99
C ARG A 198 -8.78 0.88 -11.00
N LEU A 199 -8.24 0.93 -9.80
CA LEU A 199 -8.45 2.06 -8.91
C LEU A 199 -7.75 3.27 -9.53
N VAL A 200 -8.48 4.35 -9.60
CA VAL A 200 -7.98 5.63 -10.14
C VAL A 200 -8.42 6.78 -9.24
N VAL A 201 -7.64 7.84 -9.25
CA VAL A 201 -8.01 9.12 -8.66
C VAL A 201 -8.62 9.98 -9.77
N ALA A 202 -9.74 10.62 -9.48
CA ALA A 202 -10.46 11.47 -10.42
C ALA A 202 -10.91 12.77 -9.73
N PRO A 203 -11.25 13.81 -10.49
CA PRO A 203 -11.96 14.98 -9.94
C PRO A 203 -13.22 14.57 -9.20
N LEU A 204 -13.54 15.27 -8.12
CA LEU A 204 -14.73 14.99 -7.32
C LEU A 204 -15.99 15.18 -8.17
N GLY A 205 -16.80 14.14 -8.24
CA GLY A 205 -18.09 14.11 -8.88
C GLY A 205 -19.15 13.48 -7.97
N GLU A 206 -20.30 13.13 -8.54
CA GLU A 206 -21.36 12.42 -7.82
C GLU A 206 -20.88 10.98 -7.49
N PRO A 207 -20.87 10.58 -6.19
CA PRO A 207 -20.47 9.22 -5.81
C PRO A 207 -21.41 8.17 -6.37
N GLY A 208 -20.86 7.07 -6.88
CA GLY A 208 -21.58 5.92 -7.41
C GLY A 208 -21.14 4.60 -6.76
N ASP A 209 -21.69 3.48 -7.22
CA ASP A 209 -21.42 2.14 -6.68
C ASP A 209 -19.94 1.73 -6.70
N ARG A 210 -19.14 2.37 -7.55
CA ARG A 210 -17.70 2.10 -7.70
C ARG A 210 -16.81 3.11 -7.01
N THR A 211 -17.38 4.15 -6.43
CA THR A 211 -16.65 5.10 -5.59
C THR A 211 -16.19 4.39 -4.32
N ARG A 212 -14.93 4.62 -3.97
CA ARG A 212 -14.29 4.06 -2.78
C ARG A 212 -14.18 5.11 -1.69
N ALA A 213 -13.65 6.28 -2.03
CA ALA A 213 -13.46 7.39 -1.12
C ALA A 213 -13.69 8.72 -1.83
N THR A 214 -14.09 9.74 -1.07
CA THR A 214 -14.24 11.12 -1.56
C THR A 214 -13.49 12.09 -0.67
N TYR A 215 -12.84 13.07 -1.28
CA TYR A 215 -12.03 14.09 -0.62
C TYR A 215 -12.46 15.49 -1.09
N PRO A 216 -13.58 16.02 -0.55
CA PRO A 216 -14.12 17.32 -0.98
C PRO A 216 -13.15 18.47 -0.78
N ASP A 217 -12.32 18.41 0.26
CA ASP A 217 -11.27 19.38 0.56
C ASP A 217 -10.16 19.43 -0.51
N LEU A 218 -9.96 18.33 -1.24
CA LEU A 218 -9.00 18.21 -2.34
C LEU A 218 -9.66 18.30 -3.72
N GLY A 219 -10.98 18.27 -3.80
CA GLY A 219 -11.70 18.16 -5.07
C GLY A 219 -11.45 16.83 -5.79
N LEU A 220 -11.17 15.75 -5.06
CA LEU A 220 -10.79 14.45 -5.59
C LEU A 220 -11.68 13.31 -5.06
N MET A 221 -11.71 12.22 -5.80
CA MET A 221 -12.33 10.96 -5.40
C MET A 221 -11.52 9.77 -5.90
N VAL A 222 -11.69 8.62 -5.25
CA VAL A 222 -11.12 7.34 -5.67
C VAL A 222 -12.22 6.44 -6.18
N GLU A 223 -12.05 5.88 -7.36
CA GLU A 223 -13.02 5.01 -8.02
C GLU A 223 -12.40 3.78 -8.65
N LEU A 224 -13.17 2.69 -8.73
CA LEU A 224 -12.83 1.52 -9.51
C LEU A 224 -13.42 1.66 -10.91
N ARG A 225 -12.63 2.05 -11.90
CA ARG A 225 -13.07 2.27 -13.28
C ARG A 225 -12.61 1.14 -14.22
N ARG A 226 -13.35 0.93 -15.30
CA ARG A 226 -12.90 0.06 -16.40
C ARG A 226 -11.76 0.73 -17.16
N VAL A 227 -10.78 -0.06 -17.59
CA VAL A 227 -9.62 0.45 -18.35
C VAL A 227 -10.05 1.12 -19.66
N GLU A 228 -11.10 0.61 -20.32
CA GLU A 228 -11.66 1.22 -21.52
C GLU A 228 -12.48 2.50 -21.29
N ALA A 229 -12.74 2.86 -20.03
CA ALA A 229 -13.60 3.99 -19.65
C ALA A 229 -13.05 4.73 -18.42
N LEU A 230 -11.79 5.16 -18.46
CA LEU A 230 -11.15 5.91 -17.37
C LEU A 230 -11.65 7.37 -17.30
N GLY A 231 -12.15 7.93 -18.42
CA GLY A 231 -12.74 9.26 -18.47
C GLY A 231 -11.76 10.36 -18.05
N ASP A 232 -12.15 11.13 -17.04
CA ASP A 232 -11.40 12.25 -16.47
C ASP A 232 -10.43 11.85 -15.34
N ALA A 233 -10.15 10.57 -15.16
CA ALA A 233 -9.20 10.10 -14.16
C ALA A 233 -7.82 10.75 -14.36
N LEU A 234 -7.11 11.00 -13.26
CA LEU A 234 -5.72 11.41 -13.32
C LEU A 234 -4.89 10.33 -14.01
N MET A 235 -4.02 10.75 -14.92
CA MET A 235 -3.20 9.85 -15.73
C MET A 235 -1.71 10.09 -15.42
N PRO A 236 -1.21 9.67 -14.23
CA PRO A 236 0.20 9.75 -13.93
C PRO A 236 1.03 8.88 -14.88
N GLU A 237 2.31 9.20 -15.06
CA GLU A 237 3.20 8.54 -16.01
C GLU A 237 3.22 7.00 -15.83
N TRP A 238 3.26 6.53 -14.58
CA TRP A 238 3.27 5.10 -14.28
C TRP A 238 1.98 4.39 -14.76
N LEU A 239 0.82 5.06 -14.67
CA LEU A 239 -0.45 4.51 -15.14
C LEU A 239 -0.53 4.52 -16.67
N VAL A 240 -0.07 5.60 -17.29
CA VAL A 240 0.03 5.69 -18.77
C VAL A 240 0.92 4.56 -19.30
N ALA A 241 2.09 4.35 -18.70
CA ALA A 241 3.00 3.27 -19.07
C ALA A 241 2.33 1.89 -18.94
N ALA A 242 1.66 1.63 -17.80
CA ALA A 242 0.94 0.38 -17.55
C ALA A 242 -0.19 0.08 -18.55
N LEU A 243 -0.82 1.12 -19.09
CA LEU A 243 -1.89 0.96 -20.09
C LEU A 243 -1.36 0.77 -21.51
N ALA A 244 -0.13 1.22 -21.77
CA ALA A 244 0.54 1.08 -23.06
C ALA A 244 1.21 -0.30 -23.26
N GLU A 245 1.50 -1.01 -22.18
CA GLU A 245 2.11 -2.35 -22.25
C GLU A 245 1.13 -3.36 -22.89
N PRO A 246 1.56 -4.10 -23.92
CA PRO A 246 0.78 -5.23 -24.43
C PRO A 246 0.65 -6.29 -23.32
N PRO A 247 -0.42 -7.09 -23.31
CA PRO A 247 -0.54 -8.19 -22.35
C PRO A 247 0.64 -9.15 -22.49
N SER A 248 1.32 -9.41 -21.39
CA SER A 248 2.41 -10.39 -21.28
C SER A 248 1.94 -11.82 -21.53
#